data_7130413c6602fc1b7ed853669fd8cbcc
#
_entry.id   7130413c6602fc1b7ed853669fd8cbcc
#
_cell.length_a   1.000
_cell.length_b   1.000
_cell.length_c   1.000
_cell.angle_alpha   90.00
_cell.angle_beta   90.00
_cell.angle_gamma   90.00
#
_symmetry.space_group_name_H-M   'P 1'
#
loop_
_entity.id
_entity.type
_entity.pdbx_description
1 polymer ?
#
loop_
_entity_poly.entity_id
_entity_poly.type
_entity_poly.pdbx_seq_one_letter_code
_entity_poly.pdbx_strand_id
1 'polypeptide(L)'
;MSKKDKAQIKSSVSSKNPTARTAVQLTLLDRLNNWFEKNDKKVFYTLLFLSTLFSLLLFDSKVSDGGDDSSYIERAWSFIHEGKFPYFQGPGYPLALSFFVKMFGLNVIALKFFSVACQFGFVWVTYLTFRKRIPYVVLFALISFISFNNFIQYYASQTFTESFFLFLQSICLYVTFKIIDAINNDSSLIKGFQENYGKWLLFGFMFVLLAISKSIGFVAVGGVVLYFLFTRNYKQIVYAILMFLAFRFLYQIITTAEFGANTSNQLEMMLRKQLYKPQGGHEDFSGMIDRFFNNFDTYISLHIYRILNPVYKHDYAITDIVPPLAYITTVVLAVFTFLSYKKNKFIFFSSIYLISLCGGIFLGVQAQNMQDRLIIIAMPLIFLVLFYGMYELVKKYSMLQTVFILFASIMLLVTIGKSTVLAKQNATALKKNLGGDVYYGFTPDWENFLKMSKYCADSLPDSENVLSRKPSMSFIYGNGKKFIGQWDSPENPNADSVLMGWQKQNVKYVILPNLRMNPKKNNGKIINNIHRMILPVYQKYRDKIRLVKTIGTIEKCELYEIIY
;
A
#
# COMPACT_ATOMS: atom_id res chain seq x y z
N MET A 1 -80.95 5.94 -26.97
CA MET A 1 -81.62 5.25 -25.86
C MET A 1 -80.63 5.13 -24.78
N SER A 2 -80.76 5.50 -23.59
CA SER A 2 -81.69 6.25 -22.74
C SER A 2 -80.85 6.56 -21.47
N LYS A 3 -80.87 7.83 -21.13
CA LYS A 3 -80.50 8.28 -19.78
C LYS A 3 -81.55 7.68 -18.80
N LYS A 4 -81.12 6.84 -17.85
CA LYS A 4 -81.72 6.58 -16.55
C LYS A 4 -81.02 5.37 -15.95
N ASP A 5 -80.11 5.60 -15.01
CA ASP A 5 -80.03 4.91 -13.72
C ASP A 5 -78.78 5.45 -12.99
N LYS A 6 -78.87 6.74 -12.67
CA LYS A 6 -78.12 7.37 -11.60
C LYS A 6 -79.12 7.60 -10.45
N ALA A 7 -79.21 6.66 -9.55
CA ALA A 7 -79.65 6.93 -8.18
C ALA A 7 -79.56 5.65 -7.32
N GLN A 8 -79.07 5.82 -6.12
CA GLN A 8 -79.07 4.87 -5.00
C GLN A 8 -77.99 3.77 -4.98
N ILE A 9 -76.82 4.13 -4.55
CA ILE A 9 -76.18 3.50 -3.39
C ILE A 9 -75.39 4.60 -2.65
N LYS A 10 -76.14 5.38 -1.84
CA LYS A 10 -75.62 6.13 -0.72
C LYS A 10 -75.90 5.32 0.54
N SER A 11 -74.99 5.28 1.46
CA SER A 11 -74.98 4.77 2.83
C SER A 11 -74.44 3.39 3.05
N SER A 12 -73.11 3.37 3.34
CA SER A 12 -72.57 2.83 4.57
C SER A 12 -71.01 2.94 4.51
N VAL A 13 -70.50 4.16 4.53
CA VAL A 13 -69.13 4.36 4.88
C VAL A 13 -69.06 4.38 6.39
N SER A 14 -68.88 3.19 6.96
CA SER A 14 -68.38 3.01 8.32
C SER A 14 -67.11 3.79 8.47
N SER A 15 -67.10 4.80 9.31
CA SER A 15 -65.92 5.52 9.76
C SER A 15 -65.00 4.58 10.54
N LYS A 16 -64.17 3.81 9.81
CA LYS A 16 -62.96 3.21 10.42
C LYS A 16 -62.05 4.35 10.78
N ASN A 17 -61.97 4.64 12.08
CA ASN A 17 -60.95 5.49 12.67
C ASN A 17 -59.57 5.15 12.01
N PRO A 18 -58.81 6.14 11.52
CA PRO A 18 -57.44 5.89 11.11
C PRO A 18 -56.70 5.39 12.35
N THR A 19 -56.48 4.08 12.40
CA THR A 19 -55.58 3.46 13.37
C THR A 19 -54.35 4.31 13.43
N ALA A 20 -54.10 4.92 14.59
CA ALA A 20 -52.91 5.71 14.87
C ALA A 20 -51.72 4.87 14.42
N ARG A 21 -51.03 5.30 13.36
CA ARG A 21 -49.76 4.75 12.96
C ARG A 21 -48.86 4.89 14.17
N THR A 22 -48.66 3.81 14.90
CA THR A 22 -47.69 3.74 15.99
C THR A 22 -46.39 4.30 15.41
N ALA A 23 -45.99 5.48 15.86
CA ALA A 23 -44.75 6.10 15.45
C ALA A 23 -43.63 5.09 15.77
N VAL A 24 -43.08 4.48 14.74
CA VAL A 24 -41.98 3.53 14.89
C VAL A 24 -40.84 4.29 15.61
N GLN A 25 -40.63 3.96 16.88
CA GLN A 25 -39.53 4.57 17.64
C GLN A 25 -38.22 4.24 16.94
N LEU A 26 -37.57 5.26 16.36
CA LEU A 26 -36.29 5.13 15.73
C LEU A 26 -35.26 4.58 16.76
N THR A 27 -34.58 3.52 16.38
CA THR A 27 -33.50 2.96 17.19
C THR A 27 -32.32 3.94 17.30
N LEU A 28 -31.41 3.71 18.23
CA LEU A 28 -30.20 4.54 18.39
C LEU A 28 -29.37 4.56 17.09
N LEU A 29 -29.24 3.42 16.44
CA LEU A 29 -28.55 3.28 15.18
C LEU A 29 -29.19 4.07 14.05
N ASP A 30 -30.52 4.06 13.96
CA ASP A 30 -31.28 4.83 12.98
C ASP A 30 -31.12 6.34 13.21
N ARG A 31 -31.15 6.79 14.46
CA ARG A 31 -30.91 8.21 14.81
C ARG A 31 -29.54 8.67 14.40
N LEU A 32 -28.52 7.87 14.68
CA LEU A 32 -27.14 8.16 14.27
C LEU A 32 -26.98 8.15 12.74
N ASN A 33 -27.57 7.16 12.07
CA ASN A 33 -27.51 7.08 10.61
C ASN A 33 -28.14 8.33 9.96
N ASN A 34 -29.30 8.75 10.44
CA ASN A 34 -29.99 9.95 9.95
C ASN A 34 -29.20 11.24 10.27
N TRP A 35 -28.55 11.29 11.45
CA TRP A 35 -27.70 12.43 11.80
C TRP A 35 -26.48 12.52 10.87
N PHE A 36 -25.79 11.41 10.61
CA PHE A 36 -24.67 11.35 9.67
C PHE A 36 -25.12 11.68 8.24
N GLU A 37 -26.26 11.19 7.80
CA GLU A 37 -26.82 11.50 6.48
C GLU A 37 -27.07 13.01 6.33
N LYS A 38 -27.68 13.64 7.33
CA LYS A 38 -27.94 15.09 7.35
C LYS A 38 -26.69 15.93 7.36
N ASN A 39 -25.61 15.45 8.01
CA ASN A 39 -24.35 16.16 8.18
C ASN A 39 -23.21 15.58 7.33
N ASP A 40 -23.50 14.76 6.33
CA ASP A 40 -22.55 13.92 5.62
C ASP A 40 -21.33 14.70 5.12
N LYS A 41 -21.53 15.83 4.45
CA LYS A 41 -20.44 16.66 3.92
C LYS A 41 -19.59 17.30 5.03
N LYS A 42 -20.24 17.80 6.10
CA LYS A 42 -19.51 18.44 7.22
C LYS A 42 -18.60 17.44 7.90
N VAL A 43 -19.12 16.28 8.26
CA VAL A 43 -18.36 15.20 8.90
C VAL A 43 -17.25 14.73 7.99
N PHE A 44 -17.53 14.50 6.71
CA PHE A 44 -16.54 14.07 5.74
C PHE A 44 -15.38 15.05 5.59
N TYR A 45 -15.66 16.34 5.36
CA TYR A 45 -14.58 17.34 5.18
C TYR A 45 -13.77 17.55 6.46
N THR A 46 -14.39 17.43 7.63
CA THR A 46 -13.66 17.48 8.90
C THR A 46 -12.71 16.29 9.04
N LEU A 47 -13.16 15.06 8.75
CA LEU A 47 -12.30 13.88 8.79
C LEU A 47 -11.19 13.94 7.76
N LEU A 48 -11.47 14.40 6.54
CA LEU A 48 -10.48 14.55 5.47
C LEU A 48 -9.40 15.58 5.85
N PHE A 49 -9.82 16.73 6.39
CA PHE A 49 -8.87 17.76 6.87
C PHE A 49 -7.98 17.23 7.98
N LEU A 50 -8.55 16.59 9.00
CA LEU A 50 -7.79 16.02 10.11
C LEU A 50 -6.86 14.89 9.64
N SER A 51 -7.31 14.02 8.74
CA SER A 51 -6.48 12.98 8.15
C SER A 51 -5.25 13.56 7.45
N THR A 52 -5.45 14.59 6.63
CA THR A 52 -4.36 15.29 5.92
C THR A 52 -3.39 15.95 6.90
N LEU A 53 -3.92 16.64 7.92
CA LEU A 53 -3.11 17.26 8.97
C LEU A 53 -2.25 16.23 9.71
N PHE A 54 -2.81 15.09 10.10
CA PHE A 54 -2.03 14.04 10.76
C PHE A 54 -0.92 13.48 9.86
N SER A 55 -1.20 13.28 8.57
CA SER A 55 -0.17 12.84 7.61
C SER A 55 0.98 13.84 7.52
N LEU A 56 0.69 15.14 7.48
CA LEU A 56 1.71 16.21 7.44
C LEU A 56 2.53 16.29 8.72
N LEU A 57 1.91 16.08 9.88
CA LEU A 57 2.61 16.09 11.18
C LEU A 57 3.56 14.89 11.36
N LEU A 58 3.41 13.85 10.54
CA LEU A 58 4.31 12.69 10.53
C LEU A 58 5.50 12.85 9.56
N PHE A 59 5.64 13.98 8.86
CA PHE A 59 6.77 14.22 7.96
C PHE A 59 8.10 14.30 8.70
N ASP A 60 9.12 13.78 8.04
CA ASP A 60 10.53 13.95 8.39
C ASP A 60 11.38 13.90 7.10
N SER A 61 12.67 14.17 7.21
CA SER A 61 13.61 14.09 6.09
C SER A 61 14.11 12.66 5.82
N LYS A 62 13.66 11.66 6.60
CA LYS A 62 14.20 10.31 6.50
C LYS A 62 13.56 9.54 5.33
N VAL A 63 14.37 8.71 4.70
CA VAL A 63 13.92 7.56 3.93
C VAL A 63 14.05 6.30 4.79
N SER A 64 13.34 5.24 4.44
CA SER A 64 13.31 4.02 5.25
C SER A 64 14.63 3.25 5.20
N ASP A 65 15.02 2.63 6.31
CA ASP A 65 16.19 1.74 6.40
C ASP A 65 16.09 0.56 5.42
N GLY A 66 14.88 0.16 5.02
CA GLY A 66 14.62 -0.85 3.98
C GLY A 66 15.16 -0.43 2.62
N GLY A 67 15.04 0.84 2.27
CA GLY A 67 15.59 1.44 1.06
C GLY A 67 14.71 1.33 -0.19
N ASP A 68 13.47 0.82 -0.09
CA ASP A 68 12.57 0.76 -1.24
C ASP A 68 12.13 2.15 -1.69
N ASP A 69 11.81 3.02 -0.74
CA ASP A 69 11.41 4.40 -1.01
C ASP A 69 12.54 5.22 -1.64
N SER A 70 13.76 5.08 -1.15
CA SER A 70 14.93 5.70 -1.77
C SER A 70 15.17 5.19 -3.19
N SER A 71 14.95 3.89 -3.43
CA SER A 71 15.03 3.30 -4.77
C SER A 71 13.93 3.82 -5.72
N TYR A 72 12.72 4.12 -5.22
CA TYR A 72 11.69 4.77 -6.04
C TYR A 72 12.07 6.20 -6.43
N ILE A 73 12.66 6.97 -5.50
CA ILE A 73 13.13 8.33 -5.75
C ILE A 73 14.27 8.32 -6.79
N GLU A 74 15.27 7.46 -6.62
CA GLU A 74 16.39 7.31 -7.55
C GLU A 74 15.90 6.94 -8.96
N ARG A 75 14.97 5.98 -9.09
CA ARG A 75 14.39 5.60 -10.38
C ARG A 75 13.57 6.71 -11.03
N ALA A 76 12.82 7.49 -10.23
CA ALA A 76 12.10 8.65 -10.72
C ALA A 76 13.06 9.73 -11.25
N TRP A 77 14.17 9.94 -10.54
CA TRP A 77 15.23 10.87 -10.95
C TRP A 77 15.93 10.40 -12.23
N SER A 78 16.33 9.12 -12.30
CA SER A 78 16.98 8.54 -13.50
C SER A 78 16.06 8.57 -14.73
N PHE A 79 14.74 8.43 -14.54
CA PHE A 79 13.79 8.58 -15.63
C PHE A 79 13.83 9.98 -16.24
N ILE A 80 13.87 11.03 -15.41
CA ILE A 80 13.84 12.42 -15.89
C ILE A 80 15.18 12.86 -16.50
N HIS A 81 16.30 12.49 -15.85
CA HIS A 81 17.62 13.03 -16.20
C HIS A 81 18.40 12.13 -17.17
N GLU A 82 18.08 10.82 -17.22
CA GLU A 82 18.80 9.84 -18.00
C GLU A 82 17.92 9.11 -19.02
N GLY A 83 16.61 9.37 -19.03
CA GLY A 83 15.65 8.66 -19.89
C GLY A 83 15.48 7.17 -19.56
N LYS A 84 15.96 6.72 -18.40
CA LYS A 84 15.90 5.30 -18.00
C LYS A 84 14.54 4.94 -17.46
N PHE A 85 13.83 4.06 -18.16
CA PHE A 85 12.51 3.62 -17.72
C PHE A 85 12.59 2.73 -16.46
N PRO A 86 11.74 2.98 -15.42
CA PRO A 86 11.85 2.30 -14.12
C PRO A 86 11.14 0.93 -14.12
N TYR A 87 11.63 -0.04 -14.88
CA TYR A 87 10.98 -1.37 -15.06
C TYR A 87 10.80 -2.18 -13.77
N PHE A 88 11.69 -2.04 -12.79
CA PHE A 88 11.74 -2.92 -11.62
C PHE A 88 10.62 -2.61 -10.61
N GLN A 89 9.96 -3.63 -10.07
CA GLN A 89 8.93 -3.57 -9.01
C GLN A 89 7.71 -2.67 -9.29
N GLY A 90 7.34 -2.47 -10.55
CA GLY A 90 6.21 -1.64 -10.94
C GLY A 90 6.61 -0.19 -11.25
N PRO A 91 6.58 0.19 -12.53
CA PRO A 91 7.00 1.51 -13.00
C PRO A 91 6.03 2.64 -12.61
N GLY A 92 4.77 2.33 -12.31
CA GLY A 92 3.71 3.34 -12.17
C GLY A 92 3.99 4.36 -11.07
N TYR A 93 4.50 3.94 -9.90
CA TYR A 93 4.81 4.86 -8.82
C TYR A 93 6.03 5.76 -9.11
N PRO A 94 7.20 5.24 -9.54
CA PRO A 94 8.32 6.10 -9.92
C PRO A 94 7.99 7.07 -11.05
N LEU A 95 7.18 6.66 -12.05
CA LEU A 95 6.72 7.55 -13.13
C LEU A 95 5.84 8.69 -12.59
N ALA A 96 4.90 8.39 -11.69
CA ALA A 96 4.08 9.43 -11.08
C ALA A 96 4.91 10.34 -10.15
N LEU A 97 5.85 9.77 -9.39
CA LEU A 97 6.75 10.51 -8.50
C LEU A 97 7.72 11.41 -9.31
N SER A 98 8.05 11.05 -10.54
CA SER A 98 8.99 11.79 -11.39
C SER A 98 8.58 13.23 -11.63
N PHE A 99 7.27 13.51 -11.69
CA PHE A 99 6.75 14.87 -11.77
C PHE A 99 7.16 15.71 -10.55
N PHE A 100 7.08 15.14 -9.35
CA PHE A 100 7.49 15.83 -8.12
C PHE A 100 9.01 15.93 -8.01
N VAL A 101 9.75 14.91 -8.44
CA VAL A 101 11.22 14.97 -8.52
C VAL A 101 11.68 16.07 -9.49
N LYS A 102 10.99 16.27 -10.62
CA LYS A 102 11.28 17.36 -11.55
C LYS A 102 11.08 18.74 -10.92
N MET A 103 10.08 18.89 -10.04
CA MET A 103 9.76 20.16 -9.39
C MET A 103 10.65 20.45 -8.17
N PHE A 104 10.97 19.44 -7.38
CA PHE A 104 11.57 19.60 -6.05
C PHE A 104 12.94 18.93 -5.89
N GLY A 105 13.48 18.32 -6.96
CA GLY A 105 14.72 17.58 -6.90
C GLY A 105 14.65 16.41 -5.91
N LEU A 106 15.71 16.23 -5.13
CA LEU A 106 15.84 15.18 -4.13
C LEU A 106 15.38 15.60 -2.71
N ASN A 107 14.57 16.66 -2.59
CA ASN A 107 14.02 17.08 -1.31
C ASN A 107 12.97 16.07 -0.80
N VAL A 108 13.38 15.18 0.10
CA VAL A 108 12.55 14.08 0.64
C VAL A 108 11.24 14.58 1.25
N ILE A 109 11.28 15.70 2.01
CA ILE A 109 10.07 16.28 2.63
C ILE A 109 9.07 16.71 1.53
N ALA A 110 9.55 17.39 0.50
CA ALA A 110 8.70 17.82 -0.60
C ALA A 110 8.13 16.63 -1.39
N LEU A 111 8.91 15.59 -1.60
CA LEU A 111 8.44 14.38 -2.30
C LEU A 111 7.33 13.63 -1.55
N LYS A 112 7.33 13.69 -0.21
CA LYS A 112 6.28 13.08 0.64
C LYS A 112 4.90 13.70 0.43
N PHE A 113 4.81 14.95 -0.06
CA PHE A 113 3.51 15.56 -0.42
C PHE A 113 2.75 14.77 -1.48
N PHE A 114 3.44 14.04 -2.37
CA PHE A 114 2.78 13.15 -3.31
C PHE A 114 1.98 12.06 -2.61
N SER A 115 2.55 11.43 -1.59
CA SER A 115 1.87 10.38 -0.82
C SER A 115 0.67 10.93 -0.04
N VAL A 116 0.79 12.15 0.53
CA VAL A 116 -0.36 12.82 1.19
C VAL A 116 -1.46 13.17 0.20
N ALA A 117 -1.11 13.65 -1.00
CA ALA A 117 -2.10 13.90 -2.05
C ALA A 117 -2.82 12.61 -2.47
N CYS A 118 -2.10 11.50 -2.56
CA CYS A 118 -2.70 10.19 -2.82
C CYS A 118 -3.62 9.74 -1.67
N GLN A 119 -3.21 9.93 -0.41
CA GLN A 119 -4.06 9.62 0.75
C GLN A 119 -5.33 10.47 0.78
N PHE A 120 -5.20 11.77 0.52
CA PHE A 120 -6.34 12.67 0.39
C PHE A 120 -7.30 12.16 -0.69
N GLY A 121 -6.78 11.85 -1.88
CA GLY A 121 -7.58 11.30 -2.98
C GLY A 121 -8.22 9.96 -2.65
N PHE A 122 -7.50 9.07 -1.96
CA PHE A 122 -8.01 7.77 -1.51
C PHE A 122 -9.21 7.91 -0.58
N VAL A 123 -9.10 8.74 0.46
CA VAL A 123 -10.22 8.99 1.40
C VAL A 123 -11.40 9.63 0.69
N TRP A 124 -11.14 10.61 -0.19
CA TRP A 124 -12.17 11.29 -0.98
C TRP A 124 -12.91 10.33 -1.91
N VAL A 125 -12.18 9.57 -2.73
CA VAL A 125 -12.82 8.64 -3.70
C VAL A 125 -13.51 7.50 -2.97
N THR A 126 -12.98 7.01 -1.85
CA THR A 126 -13.66 5.99 -1.02
C THR A 126 -15.01 6.51 -0.51
N TYR A 127 -15.05 7.76 -0.01
CA TYR A 127 -16.33 8.38 0.38
C TYR A 127 -17.31 8.45 -0.80
N LEU A 128 -16.89 8.92 -1.98
CA LEU A 128 -17.74 8.99 -3.17
C LEU A 128 -18.21 7.60 -3.62
N THR A 129 -17.37 6.59 -3.48
CA THR A 129 -17.66 5.21 -3.88
C THR A 129 -18.78 4.62 -3.04
N PHE A 130 -18.74 4.82 -1.73
CA PHE A 130 -19.67 4.17 -0.80
C PHE A 130 -20.83 5.07 -0.36
N ARG A 131 -20.74 6.39 -0.52
CA ARG A 131 -21.83 7.34 -0.22
C ARG A 131 -23.12 6.90 -0.93
N LYS A 132 -24.24 6.86 -0.21
CA LYS A 132 -25.56 6.41 -0.69
C LYS A 132 -25.64 4.92 -1.09
N ARG A 133 -24.58 4.13 -0.90
CA ARG A 133 -24.59 2.70 -1.21
C ARG A 133 -24.54 1.79 0.01
N ILE A 134 -24.11 2.35 1.14
CA ILE A 134 -24.09 1.68 2.44
C ILE A 134 -24.65 2.62 3.51
N PRO A 135 -25.07 2.11 4.69
CA PRO A 135 -25.50 2.96 5.81
C PRO A 135 -24.41 3.97 6.20
N TYR A 136 -24.81 5.22 6.49
CA TYR A 136 -23.85 6.28 6.80
C TYR A 136 -23.05 6.03 8.08
N VAL A 137 -23.61 5.31 9.05
CA VAL A 137 -22.86 4.87 10.24
C VAL A 137 -21.67 3.98 9.83
N VAL A 138 -21.89 3.03 8.92
CA VAL A 138 -20.84 2.15 8.40
C VAL A 138 -19.84 2.95 7.56
N LEU A 139 -20.33 3.87 6.72
CA LEU A 139 -19.50 4.74 5.90
C LEU A 139 -18.52 5.55 6.76
N PHE A 140 -19.03 6.23 7.80
CA PHE A 140 -18.20 7.09 8.65
C PHE A 140 -17.31 6.30 9.61
N ALA A 141 -17.70 5.09 10.03
CA ALA A 141 -16.79 4.17 10.71
C ALA A 141 -15.60 3.81 9.83
N LEU A 142 -15.85 3.44 8.56
CA LEU A 142 -14.81 3.14 7.58
C LEU A 142 -13.90 4.36 7.32
N ILE A 143 -14.50 5.53 6.97
CA ILE A 143 -13.75 6.76 6.68
C ILE A 143 -12.90 7.17 7.88
N SER A 144 -13.44 7.15 9.09
CA SER A 144 -12.70 7.47 10.30
C SER A 144 -11.53 6.52 10.50
N PHE A 145 -11.74 5.22 10.29
CA PHE A 145 -10.68 4.24 10.47
C PHE A 145 -9.54 4.42 9.47
N ILE A 146 -9.82 4.55 8.16
CA ILE A 146 -8.80 4.76 7.13
C ILE A 146 -8.11 6.13 7.28
N SER A 147 -8.79 7.12 7.87
CA SER A 147 -8.27 8.47 8.12
C SER A 147 -7.28 8.53 9.29
N PHE A 148 -7.44 7.67 10.30
CA PHE A 148 -6.64 7.75 11.54
C PHE A 148 -5.84 6.50 11.86
N ASN A 149 -5.96 5.43 11.08
CA ASN A 149 -5.14 4.24 11.29
C ASN A 149 -3.65 4.58 11.16
N ASN A 150 -2.87 4.30 12.19
CA ASN A 150 -1.45 4.67 12.26
C ASN A 150 -0.58 4.03 11.15
N PHE A 151 -0.92 2.83 10.68
CA PHE A 151 -0.19 2.21 9.57
C PHE A 151 -0.49 2.93 8.25
N ILE A 152 -1.77 3.22 7.96
CA ILE A 152 -2.17 3.96 6.76
C ILE A 152 -1.54 5.36 6.79
N GLN A 153 -1.57 6.05 7.94
CA GLN A 153 -0.97 7.37 8.12
C GLN A 153 0.56 7.35 7.96
N TYR A 154 1.22 6.30 8.47
CA TYR A 154 2.66 6.14 8.26
C TYR A 154 3.00 6.09 6.76
N TYR A 155 2.31 5.24 5.97
CA TYR A 155 2.58 5.16 4.53
C TYR A 155 2.12 6.42 3.76
N ALA A 156 1.15 7.16 4.27
CA ALA A 156 0.77 8.46 3.73
C ALA A 156 1.85 9.53 3.94
N SER A 157 2.70 9.37 4.95
CA SER A 157 3.80 10.28 5.28
C SER A 157 5.17 9.85 4.72
N GLN A 158 5.23 8.80 3.91
CA GLN A 158 6.45 8.28 3.32
C GLN A 158 6.36 8.17 1.80
N THR A 159 7.51 8.06 1.12
CA THR A 159 7.58 7.91 -0.34
C THR A 159 7.45 6.46 -0.79
N PHE A 160 6.41 5.76 -0.29
CA PHE A 160 6.08 4.38 -0.64
C PHE A 160 4.92 4.25 -1.63
N THR A 161 4.80 3.10 -2.27
CA THR A 161 3.75 2.82 -3.27
C THR A 161 2.35 2.64 -2.67
N GLU A 162 2.22 2.41 -1.37
CA GLU A 162 0.99 1.99 -0.69
C GLU A 162 -0.13 3.03 -0.84
N SER A 163 0.13 4.30 -0.53
CA SER A 163 -0.88 5.37 -0.65
C SER A 163 -1.31 5.61 -2.10
N PHE A 164 -0.36 5.53 -3.04
CA PHE A 164 -0.66 5.63 -4.46
C PHE A 164 -1.52 4.46 -4.95
N PHE A 165 -1.18 3.22 -4.54
CA PHE A 165 -1.98 2.04 -4.87
C PHE A 165 -3.39 2.14 -4.30
N LEU A 166 -3.56 2.51 -3.02
CA LEU A 166 -4.87 2.70 -2.38
C LEU A 166 -5.72 3.75 -3.11
N PHE A 167 -5.09 4.84 -3.56
CA PHE A 167 -5.78 5.87 -4.35
C PHE A 167 -6.26 5.30 -5.69
N LEU A 168 -5.39 4.66 -6.46
CA LEU A 168 -5.77 4.04 -7.74
C LEU A 168 -6.83 2.95 -7.54
N GLN A 169 -6.68 2.11 -6.51
CA GLN A 169 -7.65 1.08 -6.16
C GLN A 169 -9.02 1.68 -5.85
N SER A 170 -9.08 2.80 -5.12
CA SER A 170 -10.35 3.47 -4.82
C SER A 170 -11.04 3.99 -6.09
N ILE A 171 -10.28 4.48 -7.07
CA ILE A 171 -10.82 4.88 -8.38
C ILE A 171 -11.32 3.65 -9.15
N CYS A 172 -10.56 2.55 -9.16
CA CYS A 172 -10.97 1.29 -9.79
C CYS A 172 -12.30 0.78 -9.20
N LEU A 173 -12.44 0.82 -7.87
CA LEU A 173 -13.69 0.46 -7.20
C LEU A 173 -14.83 1.41 -7.57
N TYR A 174 -14.58 2.72 -7.60
CA TYR A 174 -15.59 3.71 -7.99
C TYR A 174 -16.10 3.47 -9.41
N VAL A 175 -15.20 3.26 -10.37
CA VAL A 175 -15.55 2.99 -11.77
C VAL A 175 -16.32 1.67 -11.89
N THR A 176 -15.86 0.62 -11.21
CA THR A 176 -16.55 -0.68 -11.19
C THR A 176 -17.95 -0.57 -10.61
N PHE A 177 -18.14 0.21 -9.54
CA PHE A 177 -19.47 0.44 -8.97
C PHE A 177 -20.39 1.21 -9.91
N LYS A 178 -19.86 2.18 -10.68
CA LYS A 178 -20.61 2.85 -11.73
C LYS A 178 -21.01 1.90 -12.87
N ILE A 179 -20.18 0.91 -13.17
CA ILE A 179 -20.51 -0.14 -14.13
C ILE A 179 -21.62 -1.04 -13.55
N ILE A 180 -21.47 -1.51 -12.30
CA ILE A 180 -22.47 -2.36 -11.62
C ILE A 180 -23.86 -1.66 -11.53
N ASP A 181 -23.87 -0.33 -11.33
CA ASP A 181 -25.12 0.46 -11.32
C ASP A 181 -25.76 0.58 -12.71
N ALA A 182 -24.98 0.45 -13.77
CA ALA A 182 -25.43 0.63 -15.15
C ALA A 182 -25.68 -0.69 -15.91
N ILE A 183 -25.58 -1.86 -15.25
CA ILE A 183 -25.80 -3.15 -15.89
C ILE A 183 -27.25 -3.24 -16.37
N ASN A 184 -27.40 -3.42 -17.67
CA ASN A 184 -28.64 -3.78 -18.33
C ASN A 184 -28.47 -5.14 -19.01
N ASN A 185 -29.16 -6.17 -18.51
CA ASN A 185 -29.01 -7.54 -18.99
C ASN A 185 -29.71 -7.78 -20.33
N ASP A 186 -30.67 -6.91 -20.71
CA ASP A 186 -31.48 -7.06 -21.92
C ASP A 186 -30.77 -6.53 -23.20
N SER A 187 -29.74 -5.69 -23.04
CA SER A 187 -28.97 -5.16 -24.16
C SER A 187 -28.14 -6.24 -24.85
N SER A 188 -27.99 -6.21 -26.20
CA SER A 188 -27.02 -7.05 -26.90
C SER A 188 -25.58 -6.74 -26.47
N LEU A 189 -24.60 -7.63 -26.76
CA LEU A 189 -23.21 -7.43 -26.41
C LEU A 189 -22.67 -6.08 -26.96
N ILE A 190 -22.92 -5.75 -28.19
CA ILE A 190 -22.44 -4.51 -28.81
C ILE A 190 -23.13 -3.29 -28.23
N LYS A 191 -24.47 -3.31 -28.11
CA LYS A 191 -25.25 -2.21 -27.60
C LYS A 191 -24.91 -1.92 -26.12
N GLY A 192 -24.80 -2.96 -25.27
CA GLY A 192 -24.43 -2.80 -23.86
C GLY A 192 -23.01 -2.22 -23.68
N PHE A 193 -22.06 -2.50 -24.58
CA PHE A 193 -20.77 -1.84 -24.62
C PHE A 193 -20.91 -0.36 -25.01
N GLN A 194 -21.61 -0.08 -26.12
CA GLN A 194 -21.80 1.29 -26.61
C GLN A 194 -22.47 2.22 -25.62
N GLU A 195 -23.46 1.74 -24.85
CA GLU A 195 -24.14 2.51 -23.81
C GLU A 195 -23.21 2.90 -22.66
N ASN A 196 -22.13 2.17 -22.42
CA ASN A 196 -21.23 2.35 -21.28
C ASN A 196 -19.73 2.43 -21.68
N TYR A 197 -19.42 2.69 -22.95
CA TYR A 197 -18.04 2.61 -23.47
C TYR A 197 -17.05 3.47 -22.66
N GLY A 198 -17.41 4.70 -22.28
CA GLY A 198 -16.55 5.58 -21.51
C GLY A 198 -16.18 5.02 -20.11
N LYS A 199 -17.12 4.30 -19.48
CA LYS A 199 -16.84 3.61 -18.20
C LYS A 199 -15.88 2.43 -18.40
N TRP A 200 -16.03 1.68 -19.51
CA TRP A 200 -15.17 0.55 -19.81
C TRP A 200 -13.76 0.98 -20.25
N LEU A 201 -13.64 2.08 -21.01
CA LEU A 201 -12.35 2.68 -21.33
C LEU A 201 -11.63 3.13 -20.06
N LEU A 202 -12.34 3.85 -19.17
CA LEU A 202 -11.78 4.28 -17.89
C LEU A 202 -11.40 3.08 -17.01
N PHE A 203 -12.21 2.02 -17.00
CA PHE A 203 -11.91 0.77 -16.32
C PHE A 203 -10.58 0.18 -16.83
N GLY A 204 -10.43 -0.05 -18.12
CA GLY A 204 -9.21 -0.63 -18.70
C GLY A 204 -7.98 0.20 -18.37
N PHE A 205 -8.07 1.53 -18.57
CA PHE A 205 -6.98 2.45 -18.25
C PHE A 205 -6.58 2.41 -16.77
N MET A 206 -7.54 2.55 -15.84
CA MET A 206 -7.26 2.61 -14.41
C MET A 206 -6.76 1.29 -13.84
N PHE A 207 -7.28 0.15 -14.31
CA PHE A 207 -6.78 -1.16 -13.87
C PHE A 207 -5.38 -1.47 -14.41
N VAL A 208 -5.01 -0.96 -15.60
CA VAL A 208 -3.61 -1.03 -16.06
C VAL A 208 -2.71 -0.14 -15.22
N LEU A 209 -3.11 1.09 -14.89
CA LEU A 209 -2.35 1.95 -13.96
C LEU A 209 -2.16 1.27 -12.59
N LEU A 210 -3.20 0.62 -12.08
CA LEU A 210 -3.13 -0.15 -10.83
C LEU A 210 -2.12 -1.31 -10.94
N ALA A 211 -2.17 -2.07 -12.04
CA ALA A 211 -1.30 -3.22 -12.29
C ALA A 211 0.17 -2.84 -12.49
N ILE A 212 0.45 -1.71 -13.15
CA ILE A 212 1.82 -1.22 -13.30
C ILE A 212 2.36 -0.49 -12.06
N SER A 213 1.48 -0.09 -11.13
CA SER A 213 1.92 0.48 -9.85
C SER A 213 2.41 -0.59 -8.88
N LYS A 214 1.78 -1.77 -8.89
CA LYS A 214 2.13 -2.92 -8.05
C LYS A 214 1.56 -4.20 -8.66
N SER A 215 2.33 -5.29 -8.72
CA SER A 215 1.93 -6.55 -9.40
C SER A 215 0.60 -7.13 -8.92
N ILE A 216 0.25 -6.92 -7.65
CA ILE A 216 -1.05 -7.32 -7.09
C ILE A 216 -2.26 -6.69 -7.82
N GLY A 217 -2.05 -5.59 -8.53
CA GLY A 217 -3.09 -4.96 -9.35
C GLY A 217 -3.63 -5.86 -10.48
N PHE A 218 -2.84 -6.85 -10.96
CA PHE A 218 -3.35 -7.86 -11.89
C PHE A 218 -4.42 -8.75 -11.24
N VAL A 219 -4.23 -9.10 -9.98
CA VAL A 219 -5.18 -9.92 -9.21
C VAL A 219 -6.47 -9.16 -8.93
N ALA A 220 -6.40 -7.84 -8.87
CA ALA A 220 -7.57 -6.98 -8.71
C ALA A 220 -8.56 -7.12 -9.88
N VAL A 221 -8.07 -7.27 -11.11
CA VAL A 221 -8.92 -7.59 -12.28
C VAL A 221 -9.61 -8.93 -12.11
N GLY A 222 -8.89 -9.94 -11.59
CA GLY A 222 -9.43 -11.25 -11.26
C GLY A 222 -10.62 -11.16 -10.30
N GLY A 223 -10.54 -10.29 -9.29
CA GLY A 223 -11.64 -10.03 -8.34
C GLY A 223 -12.91 -9.49 -9.01
N VAL A 224 -12.75 -8.58 -9.99
CA VAL A 224 -13.88 -8.07 -10.78
C VAL A 224 -14.49 -9.17 -11.65
N VAL A 225 -13.65 -9.97 -12.33
CA VAL A 225 -14.10 -11.11 -13.16
C VAL A 225 -14.84 -12.15 -12.31
N LEU A 226 -14.30 -12.50 -11.14
CA LEU A 226 -14.95 -13.43 -10.21
C LEU A 226 -16.32 -12.93 -9.75
N TYR A 227 -16.46 -11.65 -9.41
CA TYR A 227 -17.76 -11.09 -9.05
C TYR A 227 -18.77 -11.21 -10.19
N PHE A 228 -18.39 -10.85 -11.42
CA PHE A 228 -19.28 -10.97 -12.57
C PHE A 228 -19.62 -12.43 -12.90
N LEU A 229 -18.69 -13.35 -12.65
CA LEU A 229 -18.95 -14.79 -12.79
C LEU A 229 -20.01 -15.27 -11.78
N PHE A 230 -19.85 -14.93 -10.48
CA PHE A 230 -20.80 -15.27 -9.44
C PHE A 230 -22.19 -14.67 -9.68
N THR A 231 -22.25 -13.47 -10.25
CA THR A 231 -23.51 -12.79 -10.57
C THR A 231 -24.04 -13.11 -11.97
N ARG A 232 -23.39 -14.04 -12.70
CA ARG A 232 -23.75 -14.48 -14.07
C ARG A 232 -23.79 -13.36 -15.10
N ASN A 233 -22.99 -12.32 -14.90
CA ASN A 233 -22.89 -11.16 -15.80
C ASN A 233 -21.76 -11.40 -16.85
N TYR A 234 -21.91 -12.40 -17.71
CA TYR A 234 -20.86 -12.86 -18.63
C TYR A 234 -20.42 -11.79 -19.64
N LYS A 235 -21.32 -10.93 -20.12
CA LYS A 235 -20.98 -9.82 -21.02
C LYS A 235 -19.96 -8.88 -20.39
N GLN A 236 -20.13 -8.58 -19.11
CA GLN A 236 -19.24 -7.71 -18.34
C GLN A 236 -17.87 -8.33 -18.11
N ILE A 237 -17.78 -9.67 -18.05
CA ILE A 237 -16.49 -10.37 -18.03
C ILE A 237 -15.73 -10.11 -19.32
N VAL A 238 -16.41 -10.25 -20.47
CA VAL A 238 -15.81 -10.00 -21.80
C VAL A 238 -15.29 -8.56 -21.88
N TYR A 239 -16.10 -7.57 -21.49
CA TYR A 239 -15.68 -6.17 -21.54
C TYR A 239 -14.51 -5.89 -20.61
N ALA A 240 -14.52 -6.41 -19.38
CA ALA A 240 -13.46 -6.22 -18.40
C ALA A 240 -12.12 -6.77 -18.92
N ILE A 241 -12.13 -8.01 -19.44
CA ILE A 241 -10.92 -8.65 -19.95
C ILE A 241 -10.42 -7.93 -21.20
N LEU A 242 -11.30 -7.66 -22.18
CA LEU A 242 -10.89 -7.01 -23.42
C LEU A 242 -10.34 -5.60 -23.20
N MET A 243 -10.97 -4.79 -22.35
CA MET A 243 -10.49 -3.43 -22.05
C MET A 243 -9.18 -3.45 -21.28
N PHE A 244 -9.04 -4.32 -20.29
CA PHE A 244 -7.78 -4.47 -19.58
C PHE A 244 -6.65 -4.90 -20.55
N LEU A 245 -6.87 -5.92 -21.37
CA LEU A 245 -5.86 -6.41 -22.33
C LEU A 245 -5.54 -5.35 -23.39
N ALA A 246 -6.52 -4.62 -23.92
CA ALA A 246 -6.30 -3.56 -24.90
C ALA A 246 -5.38 -2.46 -24.36
N PHE A 247 -5.66 -1.94 -23.15
CA PHE A 247 -4.81 -0.93 -22.52
C PHE A 247 -3.45 -1.50 -22.08
N ARG A 248 -3.40 -2.77 -21.63
CA ARG A 248 -2.12 -3.43 -21.29
C ARG A 248 -1.24 -3.62 -22.52
N PHE A 249 -1.84 -3.98 -23.66
CA PHE A 249 -1.15 -4.11 -24.94
C PHE A 249 -0.66 -2.74 -25.45
N LEU A 250 -1.50 -1.71 -25.38
CA LEU A 250 -1.11 -0.34 -25.72
C LEU A 250 0.07 0.15 -24.87
N TYR A 251 0.01 -0.08 -23.56
CA TYR A 251 1.12 0.21 -22.66
C TYR A 251 2.41 -0.52 -23.07
N GLN A 252 2.31 -1.81 -23.43
CA GLN A 252 3.46 -2.61 -23.88
C GLN A 252 4.06 -2.07 -25.19
N ILE A 253 3.21 -1.71 -26.18
CA ILE A 253 3.68 -1.12 -27.43
C ILE A 253 4.45 0.17 -27.17
N ILE A 254 3.86 1.10 -26.41
CA ILE A 254 4.47 2.40 -26.11
C ILE A 254 5.80 2.21 -25.40
N THR A 255 5.83 1.40 -24.33
CA THR A 255 7.07 1.23 -23.55
C THR A 255 8.17 0.50 -24.31
N THR A 256 7.81 -0.45 -25.19
CA THR A 256 8.79 -1.15 -26.02
C THR A 256 9.34 -0.25 -27.13
N ALA A 257 8.49 0.58 -27.76
CA ALA A 257 8.91 1.51 -28.80
C ALA A 257 9.85 2.59 -28.27
N GLU A 258 9.54 3.17 -27.11
CA GLU A 258 10.29 4.30 -26.55
C GLU A 258 11.53 3.87 -25.74
N PHE A 259 11.46 2.74 -25.01
CA PHE A 259 12.47 2.35 -24.02
C PHE A 259 13.08 0.96 -24.26
N GLY A 260 12.67 0.27 -25.34
CA GLY A 260 13.10 -1.09 -25.64
C GLY A 260 12.34 -2.17 -24.87
N ALA A 261 12.65 -3.42 -25.17
CA ALA A 261 11.98 -4.57 -24.57
C ALA A 261 12.24 -4.65 -23.06
N ASN A 262 11.19 -4.86 -22.29
CA ASN A 262 11.31 -5.09 -20.86
C ASN A 262 11.81 -6.51 -20.58
N THR A 263 12.99 -6.61 -19.95
CA THR A 263 13.59 -7.88 -19.53
C THR A 263 13.25 -8.25 -18.08
N SER A 264 12.53 -7.39 -17.33
CA SER A 264 12.16 -7.69 -15.96
C SER A 264 11.11 -8.79 -15.91
N ASN A 265 11.47 -9.94 -15.38
CA ASN A 265 10.59 -11.09 -15.27
C ASN A 265 9.96 -11.14 -13.86
N GLN A 266 8.95 -10.28 -13.61
CA GLN A 266 8.26 -10.24 -12.31
C GLN A 266 7.58 -11.58 -11.97
N LEU A 267 7.05 -12.29 -12.96
CA LEU A 267 6.45 -13.60 -12.77
C LEU A 267 7.49 -14.62 -12.32
N GLU A 268 8.65 -14.64 -12.98
CA GLU A 268 9.77 -15.50 -12.60
C GLU A 268 10.24 -15.21 -11.17
N MET A 269 10.37 -13.93 -10.80
CA MET A 269 10.71 -13.54 -9.43
C MET A 269 9.67 -14.01 -8.40
N MET A 270 8.38 -13.98 -8.75
CA MET A 270 7.30 -14.48 -7.88
C MET A 270 7.37 -15.99 -7.66
N LEU A 271 7.78 -16.75 -8.67
CA LEU A 271 7.90 -18.21 -8.59
C LEU A 271 9.14 -18.67 -7.83
N ARG A 272 10.15 -17.81 -7.61
CA ARG A 272 11.36 -18.17 -6.85
C ARG A 272 11.05 -18.59 -5.42
N LYS A 273 11.82 -19.56 -4.90
CA LYS A 273 11.82 -19.92 -3.47
C LYS A 273 12.27 -18.77 -2.59
N GLN A 274 13.29 -18.05 -3.05
CA GLN A 274 13.85 -16.87 -2.38
C GLN A 274 14.06 -15.73 -3.38
N LEU A 275 13.50 -14.57 -3.08
CA LEU A 275 13.53 -13.42 -3.99
C LEU A 275 14.95 -13.03 -4.40
N TYR A 276 15.87 -12.99 -3.44
CA TYR A 276 17.24 -12.50 -3.63
C TYR A 276 18.28 -13.62 -3.87
N LYS A 277 17.85 -14.89 -3.95
CA LYS A 277 18.74 -16.04 -4.20
C LYS A 277 18.21 -16.86 -5.39
N PRO A 278 18.48 -16.43 -6.65
CA PRO A 278 18.00 -17.12 -7.85
C PRO A 278 18.45 -18.58 -7.94
N GLN A 279 19.64 -18.89 -7.41
CA GLN A 279 20.20 -20.24 -7.36
C GLN A 279 19.37 -21.23 -6.52
N GLY A 280 18.46 -20.73 -5.67
CA GLY A 280 17.54 -21.58 -4.89
C GLY A 280 16.42 -22.22 -5.72
N GLY A 281 16.28 -21.85 -7.01
CA GLY A 281 15.26 -22.36 -7.93
C GLY A 281 13.87 -21.81 -7.67
N HIS A 282 12.90 -22.43 -8.34
CA HIS A 282 11.47 -22.10 -8.26
C HIS A 282 10.72 -23.02 -7.31
N GLU A 283 9.59 -22.54 -6.77
CA GLU A 283 8.65 -23.39 -6.06
C GLU A 283 7.98 -24.35 -7.04
N ASP A 284 7.79 -25.59 -6.60
CA ASP A 284 6.88 -26.53 -7.24
C ASP A 284 5.42 -26.28 -6.78
N PHE A 285 4.50 -27.08 -7.30
CA PHE A 285 3.08 -26.93 -6.96
C PHE A 285 2.80 -27.13 -5.46
N SER A 286 3.47 -28.10 -4.82
CA SER A 286 3.35 -28.34 -3.37
C SER A 286 3.89 -27.15 -2.59
N GLY A 287 5.07 -26.64 -2.94
CA GLY A 287 5.67 -25.47 -2.31
C GLY A 287 4.80 -24.21 -2.45
N MET A 288 4.07 -24.06 -3.57
CA MET A 288 3.11 -22.95 -3.73
C MET A 288 1.89 -23.09 -2.81
N ILE A 289 1.42 -24.33 -2.56
CA ILE A 289 0.35 -24.62 -1.59
C ILE A 289 0.83 -24.29 -0.18
N ASP A 290 2.00 -24.78 0.21
CA ASP A 290 2.60 -24.53 1.52
C ASP A 290 2.82 -23.01 1.75
N ARG A 291 3.29 -22.31 0.73
CA ARG A 291 3.43 -20.84 0.74
C ARG A 291 2.08 -20.15 0.99
N PHE A 292 1.03 -20.60 0.29
CA PHE A 292 -0.31 -20.04 0.47
C PHE A 292 -0.79 -20.17 1.90
N PHE A 293 -0.71 -21.36 2.51
CA PHE A 293 -1.19 -21.58 3.86
C PHE A 293 -0.32 -20.91 4.93
N ASN A 294 1.00 -20.90 4.77
CA ASN A 294 1.91 -20.19 5.66
C ASN A 294 1.65 -18.66 5.63
N ASN A 295 1.42 -18.10 4.45
CA ASN A 295 1.06 -16.71 4.31
C ASN A 295 -0.35 -16.42 4.86
N PHE A 296 -1.33 -17.28 4.58
CA PHE A 296 -2.66 -17.19 5.14
C PHE A 296 -2.62 -17.11 6.66
N ASP A 297 -1.96 -18.06 7.31
CA ASP A 297 -1.84 -18.10 8.78
C ASP A 297 -1.17 -16.83 9.31
N THR A 298 -0.07 -16.41 8.71
CA THR A 298 0.69 -15.24 9.15
C THR A 298 -0.07 -13.93 8.94
N TYR A 299 -0.63 -13.71 7.74
CA TYR A 299 -1.30 -12.43 7.43
C TYR A 299 -2.60 -12.29 8.19
N ILE A 300 -3.41 -13.35 8.26
CA ILE A 300 -4.73 -13.27 8.90
C ILE A 300 -4.61 -13.27 10.43
N SER A 301 -3.72 -14.06 11.04
CA SER A 301 -3.61 -14.11 12.51
C SER A 301 -2.67 -13.09 13.13
N LEU A 302 -1.72 -12.55 12.37
CA LEU A 302 -0.70 -11.65 12.90
C LEU A 302 -0.80 -10.25 12.30
N HIS A 303 -0.61 -10.10 10.97
CA HIS A 303 -0.50 -8.78 10.36
C HIS A 303 -1.80 -7.97 10.38
N ILE A 304 -2.96 -8.62 10.14
CA ILE A 304 -4.26 -7.94 10.26
C ILE A 304 -4.48 -7.45 11.69
N TYR A 305 -4.19 -8.27 12.69
CA TYR A 305 -4.37 -7.89 14.10
C TYR A 305 -3.39 -6.81 14.55
N ARG A 306 -2.19 -6.77 13.99
CA ARG A 306 -1.26 -5.64 14.21
C ARG A 306 -1.83 -4.32 13.72
N ILE A 307 -2.43 -4.31 12.54
CA ILE A 307 -3.03 -3.12 11.96
C ILE A 307 -4.33 -2.74 12.67
N LEU A 308 -5.12 -3.74 13.11
CA LEU A 308 -6.32 -3.55 13.92
C LEU A 308 -6.03 -3.06 15.33
N ASN A 309 -4.92 -3.51 15.92
CA ASN A 309 -4.60 -3.22 17.30
C ASN A 309 -3.91 -1.86 17.44
N PRO A 310 -4.63 -0.82 17.90
CA PRO A 310 -4.08 0.52 18.01
C PRO A 310 -3.03 0.66 19.14
N VAL A 311 -2.93 -0.30 20.05
CA VAL A 311 -1.94 -0.32 21.14
C VAL A 311 -0.65 -1.02 20.71
N TYR A 312 -0.68 -1.76 19.60
CA TYR A 312 0.45 -2.54 19.14
C TYR A 312 1.64 -1.62 18.75
N LYS A 313 2.79 -1.84 19.37
CA LYS A 313 4.05 -1.21 18.95
C LYS A 313 4.54 -1.87 17.67
N HIS A 314 5.09 -1.07 16.79
CA HIS A 314 5.71 -1.54 15.54
C HIS A 314 6.96 -2.37 15.87
N ASP A 315 6.78 -3.57 16.39
CA ASP A 315 7.85 -4.49 16.73
C ASP A 315 7.88 -5.63 15.71
N TYR A 316 8.90 -5.65 14.87
CA TYR A 316 9.09 -6.69 13.88
C TYR A 316 9.48 -8.06 14.49
N ALA A 317 9.66 -8.13 15.79
CA ALA A 317 10.17 -9.30 16.48
C ALA A 317 9.09 -10.32 16.91
N ILE A 318 7.79 -10.01 16.73
CA ILE A 318 6.75 -10.97 17.17
C ILE A 318 6.57 -12.02 16.08
N THR A 319 6.92 -13.24 16.46
CA THR A 319 6.83 -14.45 15.64
C THR A 319 5.60 -15.30 15.96
N ASP A 320 4.74 -14.84 16.89
CA ASP A 320 3.61 -15.63 17.38
C ASP A 320 2.45 -15.64 16.40
N ILE A 321 2.49 -16.62 15.50
CA ILE A 321 1.39 -16.93 14.59
C ILE A 321 0.38 -17.77 15.38
N VAL A 322 -0.90 -17.41 15.29
CA VAL A 322 -2.00 -18.13 15.96
C VAL A 322 -2.96 -18.67 14.90
N PRO A 323 -2.65 -19.82 14.26
CA PRO A 323 -3.47 -20.36 13.17
C PRO A 323 -4.97 -20.44 13.47
N PRO A 324 -5.44 -20.88 14.66
CA PRO A 324 -6.88 -20.89 14.97
C PRO A 324 -7.54 -19.52 14.80
N LEU A 325 -6.83 -18.42 15.11
CA LEU A 325 -7.32 -17.06 14.95
C LEU A 325 -7.50 -16.69 13.47
N ALA A 326 -6.63 -17.20 12.57
CA ALA A 326 -6.78 -17.03 11.14
C ALA A 326 -8.07 -17.67 10.62
N TYR A 327 -8.35 -18.90 11.03
CA TYR A 327 -9.57 -19.62 10.64
C TYR A 327 -10.83 -18.96 11.20
N ILE A 328 -10.85 -18.57 12.49
CA ILE A 328 -11.98 -17.83 13.09
C ILE A 328 -12.26 -16.56 12.33
N THR A 329 -11.24 -15.75 12.05
CA THR A 329 -11.39 -14.49 11.31
C THR A 329 -11.95 -14.73 9.91
N THR A 330 -11.45 -15.76 9.22
CA THR A 330 -11.93 -16.13 7.89
C THR A 330 -13.40 -16.57 7.92
N VAL A 331 -13.80 -17.36 8.91
CA VAL A 331 -15.21 -17.77 9.09
C VAL A 331 -16.08 -16.54 9.33
N VAL A 332 -15.67 -15.60 10.17
CA VAL A 332 -16.42 -14.35 10.42
C VAL A 332 -16.57 -13.54 9.11
N LEU A 333 -15.48 -13.36 8.35
CA LEU A 333 -15.54 -12.65 7.07
C LEU A 333 -16.41 -13.38 6.04
N ALA A 334 -16.36 -14.71 5.99
CA ALA A 334 -17.22 -15.53 5.13
C ALA A 334 -18.69 -15.41 5.48
N VAL A 335 -19.04 -15.44 6.77
CA VAL A 335 -20.42 -15.20 7.25
C VAL A 335 -20.89 -13.81 6.86
N PHE A 336 -20.08 -12.78 7.05
CA PHE A 336 -20.44 -11.40 6.68
C PHE A 336 -20.57 -11.22 5.17
N THR A 337 -19.73 -11.89 4.39
CA THR A 337 -19.87 -11.96 2.93
C THR A 337 -21.20 -12.59 2.53
N PHE A 338 -21.54 -13.73 3.13
CA PHE A 338 -22.81 -14.41 2.87
C PHE A 338 -24.02 -13.53 3.26
N LEU A 339 -23.97 -12.87 4.42
CA LEU A 339 -25.01 -11.93 4.84
C LEU A 339 -25.19 -10.76 3.86
N SER A 340 -24.12 -10.34 3.18
CA SER A 340 -24.17 -9.24 2.20
C SER A 340 -24.70 -9.66 0.83
N TYR A 341 -24.60 -10.93 0.46
CA TYR A 341 -24.84 -11.46 -0.89
C TYR A 341 -26.15 -10.98 -1.53
N LYS A 342 -27.29 -11.10 -0.81
CA LYS A 342 -28.60 -10.66 -1.31
C LYS A 342 -29.02 -9.26 -0.82
N LYS A 343 -28.28 -8.67 0.12
CA LYS A 343 -28.66 -7.41 0.76
C LYS A 343 -27.99 -6.20 0.14
N ASN A 344 -26.71 -6.33 -0.24
CA ASN A 344 -25.95 -5.22 -0.78
C ASN A 344 -24.90 -5.70 -1.80
N LYS A 345 -25.20 -5.49 -3.08
CA LYS A 345 -24.33 -5.90 -4.21
C LYS A 345 -22.91 -5.30 -4.14
N PHE A 346 -22.73 -4.11 -3.53
CA PHE A 346 -21.45 -3.42 -3.43
C PHE A 346 -20.57 -4.01 -2.33
N ILE A 347 -21.17 -4.40 -1.20
CA ILE A 347 -20.45 -5.10 -0.13
C ILE A 347 -20.07 -6.50 -0.60
N PHE A 348 -20.99 -7.20 -1.26
CA PHE A 348 -20.69 -8.51 -1.83
C PHE A 348 -19.55 -8.44 -2.87
N PHE A 349 -19.58 -7.43 -3.76
CA PHE A 349 -18.46 -7.16 -4.67
C PHE A 349 -17.15 -6.95 -3.90
N SER A 350 -17.18 -6.07 -2.89
CA SER A 350 -15.98 -5.75 -2.08
C SER A 350 -15.40 -6.98 -1.38
N SER A 351 -16.27 -7.91 -0.95
CA SER A 351 -15.86 -9.17 -0.33
C SER A 351 -15.18 -10.11 -1.34
N ILE A 352 -15.75 -10.29 -2.54
CA ILE A 352 -15.14 -11.11 -3.60
C ILE A 352 -13.81 -10.53 -4.06
N TYR A 353 -13.76 -9.21 -4.22
CA TYR A 353 -12.54 -8.52 -4.57
C TYR A 353 -11.46 -8.67 -3.47
N LEU A 354 -11.84 -8.58 -2.20
CA LEU A 354 -10.96 -8.84 -1.05
C LEU A 354 -10.40 -10.26 -1.07
N ILE A 355 -11.24 -11.27 -1.31
CA ILE A 355 -10.81 -12.67 -1.41
C ILE A 355 -9.77 -12.83 -2.51
N SER A 356 -9.99 -12.22 -3.67
CA SER A 356 -9.03 -12.24 -4.78
C SER A 356 -7.70 -11.59 -4.38
N LEU A 357 -7.71 -10.39 -3.77
CA LEU A 357 -6.49 -9.70 -3.34
C LEU A 357 -5.71 -10.54 -2.31
N CYS A 358 -6.38 -11.05 -1.28
CA CYS A 358 -5.76 -11.90 -0.26
C CYS A 358 -5.16 -13.17 -0.88
N GLY A 359 -5.89 -13.83 -1.78
CA GLY A 359 -5.39 -14.99 -2.51
C GLY A 359 -4.11 -14.68 -3.29
N GLY A 360 -4.07 -13.54 -3.98
CA GLY A 360 -2.87 -13.09 -4.69
C GLY A 360 -1.69 -12.78 -3.77
N ILE A 361 -1.94 -12.19 -2.60
CA ILE A 361 -0.90 -11.93 -1.60
C ILE A 361 -0.35 -13.26 -1.06
N PHE A 362 -1.24 -14.20 -0.71
CA PHE A 362 -0.83 -15.48 -0.12
C PHE A 362 -0.03 -16.35 -1.08
N LEU A 363 -0.35 -16.32 -2.38
CA LEU A 363 0.41 -17.03 -3.40
C LEU A 363 1.71 -16.32 -3.79
N GLY A 364 1.70 -14.98 -3.86
CA GLY A 364 2.78 -14.21 -4.47
C GLY A 364 3.93 -13.85 -3.55
N VAL A 365 3.74 -13.84 -2.22
CA VAL A 365 4.76 -13.37 -1.27
C VAL A 365 5.59 -14.53 -0.76
N GLN A 366 6.92 -14.43 -0.91
CA GLN A 366 7.85 -15.41 -0.32
C GLN A 366 7.87 -15.26 1.21
N ALA A 367 7.99 -16.39 1.93
CA ALA A 367 7.92 -16.45 3.40
C ALA A 367 8.88 -15.49 4.11
N GLN A 368 10.07 -15.24 3.54
CA GLN A 368 11.08 -14.34 4.10
C GLN A 368 10.76 -12.85 3.92
N ASN A 369 9.80 -12.52 3.05
CA ASN A 369 9.44 -11.14 2.69
C ASN A 369 8.07 -10.72 3.21
N MET A 370 7.49 -11.48 4.15
CA MET A 370 6.23 -11.13 4.79
C MET A 370 6.37 -9.81 5.56
N GLN A 371 5.53 -8.84 5.24
CA GLN A 371 5.53 -7.50 5.84
C GLN A 371 4.09 -6.97 5.97
N ASP A 372 3.82 -6.24 7.05
CA ASP A 372 2.51 -5.59 7.29
C ASP A 372 2.04 -4.76 6.09
N ARG A 373 2.97 -4.09 5.39
CA ARG A 373 2.65 -3.23 4.25
C ARG A 373 1.98 -3.94 3.07
N LEU A 374 2.22 -5.25 2.90
CA LEU A 374 1.67 -5.97 1.76
C LEU A 374 0.18 -6.25 1.90
N ILE A 375 -0.32 -6.38 3.14
CA ILE A 375 -1.76 -6.55 3.42
C ILE A 375 -2.51 -5.23 3.59
N ILE A 376 -1.81 -4.11 3.77
CA ILE A 376 -2.44 -2.80 4.04
C ILE A 376 -3.40 -2.38 2.94
N ILE A 377 -3.14 -2.78 1.70
CA ILE A 377 -3.99 -2.50 0.54
C ILE A 377 -5.36 -3.21 0.60
N ALA A 378 -5.47 -4.30 1.35
CA ALA A 378 -6.70 -5.03 1.58
C ALA A 378 -7.47 -4.54 2.82
N MET A 379 -6.80 -3.82 3.73
CA MET A 379 -7.37 -3.40 5.01
C MET A 379 -8.65 -2.56 4.91
N PRO A 380 -8.78 -1.57 3.99
CA PRO A 380 -10.02 -0.82 3.86
C PRO A 380 -11.23 -1.70 3.54
N LEU A 381 -11.03 -2.77 2.76
CA LEU A 381 -12.08 -3.72 2.41
C LEU A 381 -12.41 -4.67 3.56
N ILE A 382 -11.40 -5.10 4.33
CA ILE A 382 -11.58 -5.89 5.55
C ILE A 382 -12.45 -5.11 6.54
N PHE A 383 -12.13 -3.84 6.80
CA PHE A 383 -12.93 -2.99 7.69
C PHE A 383 -14.34 -2.79 7.18
N LEU A 384 -14.50 -2.54 5.88
CA LEU A 384 -15.81 -2.38 5.27
C LEU A 384 -16.67 -3.61 5.50
N VAL A 385 -16.14 -4.81 5.24
CA VAL A 385 -16.89 -6.07 5.41
C VAL A 385 -17.21 -6.32 6.89
N LEU A 386 -16.24 -6.07 7.79
CA LEU A 386 -16.44 -6.20 9.24
C LEU A 386 -17.50 -5.22 9.76
N PHE A 387 -17.38 -3.92 9.47
CA PHE A 387 -18.33 -2.92 9.97
C PHE A 387 -19.72 -3.13 9.39
N TYR A 388 -19.83 -3.48 8.10
CA TYR A 388 -21.13 -3.77 7.51
C TYR A 388 -21.76 -5.05 8.08
N GLY A 389 -20.97 -6.11 8.22
CA GLY A 389 -21.43 -7.37 8.80
C GLY A 389 -21.91 -7.20 10.24
N MET A 390 -21.14 -6.49 11.07
CA MET A 390 -21.52 -6.15 12.44
C MET A 390 -22.81 -5.31 12.46
N TYR A 391 -22.92 -4.28 11.61
CA TYR A 391 -24.14 -3.48 11.47
C TYR A 391 -25.36 -4.36 11.15
N GLU A 392 -25.24 -5.29 10.19
CA GLU A 392 -26.33 -6.19 9.80
C GLU A 392 -26.76 -7.14 10.94
N LEU A 393 -25.82 -7.57 11.79
CA LEU A 393 -26.13 -8.40 12.96
C LEU A 393 -26.84 -7.62 14.07
N VAL A 394 -26.34 -6.41 14.37
CA VAL A 394 -26.79 -5.67 15.56
C VAL A 394 -28.05 -4.84 15.32
N LYS A 395 -28.36 -4.48 14.05
CA LYS A 395 -29.47 -3.58 13.75
C LYS A 395 -30.84 -4.05 14.25
N LYS A 396 -30.98 -5.37 14.50
CA LYS A 396 -32.24 -5.96 14.98
C LYS A 396 -32.41 -5.92 16.51
N TYR A 397 -31.30 -5.67 17.26
CA TYR A 397 -31.28 -5.79 18.72
C TYR A 397 -30.74 -4.49 19.34
N SER A 398 -31.61 -3.74 20.03
CA SER A 398 -31.27 -2.42 20.58
C SER A 398 -30.05 -2.42 21.52
N MET A 399 -29.92 -3.43 22.36
CA MET A 399 -28.80 -3.57 23.27
C MET A 399 -27.45 -3.75 22.50
N LEU A 400 -27.45 -4.60 21.45
CA LEU A 400 -26.26 -4.83 20.62
C LEU A 400 -25.87 -3.60 19.82
N GLN A 401 -26.83 -2.73 19.45
CA GLN A 401 -26.54 -1.45 18.80
C GLN A 401 -25.66 -0.56 19.68
N THR A 402 -25.98 -0.46 20.97
CA THR A 402 -25.19 0.32 21.93
C THR A 402 -23.77 -0.26 22.04
N VAL A 403 -23.64 -1.58 22.14
CA VAL A 403 -22.32 -2.26 22.17
C VAL A 403 -21.51 -1.96 20.90
N PHE A 404 -22.12 -2.03 19.72
CA PHE A 404 -21.46 -1.72 18.45
C PHE A 404 -20.95 -0.28 18.39
N ILE A 405 -21.79 0.69 18.78
CA ILE A 405 -21.45 2.11 18.79
C ILE A 405 -20.32 2.38 19.77
N LEU A 406 -20.38 1.82 20.99
CA LEU A 406 -19.33 1.96 21.99
C LEU A 406 -18.01 1.36 21.48
N PHE A 407 -18.05 0.15 20.91
CA PHE A 407 -16.87 -0.48 20.34
C PHE A 407 -16.23 0.37 19.23
N ALA A 408 -17.03 0.82 18.24
CA ALA A 408 -16.54 1.66 17.16
C ALA A 408 -15.97 2.99 17.67
N SER A 409 -16.61 3.61 18.67
CA SER A 409 -16.15 4.85 19.30
C SER A 409 -14.84 4.66 20.06
N ILE A 410 -14.71 3.60 20.83
CA ILE A 410 -13.47 3.28 21.57
C ILE A 410 -12.33 3.02 20.58
N MET A 411 -12.58 2.21 19.54
CA MET A 411 -11.57 1.93 18.51
C MET A 411 -11.12 3.22 17.81
N LEU A 412 -12.03 4.12 17.51
CA LEU A 412 -11.70 5.41 16.90
C LEU A 412 -10.88 6.28 17.84
N LEU A 413 -11.30 6.44 19.11
CA LEU A 413 -10.58 7.26 20.10
C LEU A 413 -9.16 6.74 20.36
N VAL A 414 -9.00 5.42 20.46
CA VAL A 414 -7.67 4.83 20.65
C VAL A 414 -6.80 5.03 19.41
N THR A 415 -7.38 4.90 18.21
CA THR A 415 -6.66 5.12 16.94
C THR A 415 -6.22 6.58 16.79
N ILE A 416 -7.10 7.55 17.07
CA ILE A 416 -6.78 8.98 17.07
C ILE A 416 -5.72 9.29 18.13
N GLY A 417 -5.88 8.77 19.35
CA GLY A 417 -4.92 8.95 20.45
C GLY A 417 -3.53 8.50 20.05
N LYS A 418 -3.41 7.32 19.43
CA LYS A 418 -2.13 6.79 18.95
C LYS A 418 -1.51 7.66 17.86
N SER A 419 -2.28 8.06 16.85
CA SER A 419 -1.80 8.96 15.80
C SER A 419 -1.35 10.30 16.36
N THR A 420 -2.04 10.82 17.37
CA THR A 420 -1.66 12.05 18.07
C THR A 420 -0.32 11.90 18.81
N VAL A 421 -0.12 10.77 19.51
CA VAL A 421 1.16 10.49 20.19
C VAL A 421 2.30 10.41 19.17
N LEU A 422 2.11 9.71 18.07
CA LEU A 422 3.12 9.61 16.99
C LEU A 422 3.43 10.98 16.39
N ALA A 423 2.43 11.79 16.08
CA ALA A 423 2.60 13.15 15.57
C ALA A 423 3.36 14.03 16.56
N LYS A 424 3.05 13.95 17.87
CA LYS A 424 3.78 14.68 18.92
C LYS A 424 5.24 14.24 19.02
N GLN A 425 5.51 12.93 18.97
CA GLN A 425 6.87 12.40 19.00
C GLN A 425 7.67 12.85 17.76
N ASN A 426 7.02 12.93 16.60
CA ASN A 426 7.66 13.36 15.36
C ASN A 426 7.84 14.88 15.25
N ALA A 427 7.10 15.69 16.00
CA ALA A 427 7.11 17.15 15.88
C ALA A 427 8.52 17.77 16.05
N THR A 428 9.34 17.20 16.94
CA THR A 428 10.73 17.66 17.13
C THR A 428 11.59 17.35 15.92
N ALA A 429 11.45 16.16 15.32
CA ALA A 429 12.18 15.77 14.11
C ALA A 429 11.77 16.66 12.95
N LEU A 430 10.47 16.84 12.73
CA LEU A 430 9.95 17.72 11.67
C LEU A 430 10.50 19.15 11.81
N LYS A 431 10.46 19.74 13.02
CA LYS A 431 10.97 21.08 13.27
C LYS A 431 12.47 21.20 12.95
N LYS A 432 13.27 20.21 13.36
CA LYS A 432 14.72 20.19 13.09
C LYS A 432 15.02 20.01 11.62
N ASN A 433 14.32 19.09 10.95
CA ASN A 433 14.50 18.85 9.53
C ASN A 433 14.11 20.07 8.67
N LEU A 434 13.02 20.77 9.00
CA LEU A 434 12.64 22.03 8.36
C LEU A 434 13.65 23.15 8.64
N GLY A 435 14.36 23.10 9.77
CA GLY A 435 15.46 24.00 10.11
C GLY A 435 16.79 23.67 9.41
N GLY A 436 16.82 22.65 8.54
CA GLY A 436 17.99 22.28 7.73
C GLY A 436 18.80 21.10 8.25
N ASP A 437 18.51 20.56 9.46
CA ASP A 437 19.17 19.36 9.96
C ASP A 437 18.49 18.11 9.38
N VAL A 438 18.89 17.73 8.17
CA VAL A 438 18.34 16.58 7.43
C VAL A 438 18.68 15.22 8.06
N TYR A 439 19.65 15.17 8.97
CA TYR A 439 20.08 13.94 9.63
C TYR A 439 19.37 13.69 10.96
N TYR A 440 18.68 14.70 11.51
CA TYR A 440 17.98 14.54 12.78
C TYR A 440 16.92 13.45 12.73
N GLY A 441 17.01 12.54 13.69
CA GLY A 441 16.10 11.40 13.82
C GLY A 441 16.67 10.08 13.29
N PHE A 442 17.83 10.09 12.63
CA PHE A 442 18.61 8.89 12.40
C PHE A 442 19.39 8.46 13.66
N THR A 443 19.70 7.18 13.77
CA THR A 443 20.66 6.67 14.75
C THR A 443 22.08 7.02 14.33
N PRO A 444 23.05 7.11 15.26
CA PRO A 444 24.41 7.56 14.93
C PRO A 444 25.10 6.78 13.80
N ASP A 445 24.84 5.46 13.68
CA ASP A 445 25.36 4.61 12.62
C ASP A 445 24.82 5.03 11.23
N TRP A 446 23.52 5.26 11.11
CA TRP A 446 22.89 5.76 9.88
C TRP A 446 23.30 7.20 9.58
N GLU A 447 23.33 8.06 10.57
CA GLU A 447 23.75 9.46 10.42
C GLU A 447 25.17 9.54 9.86
N ASN A 448 26.14 8.80 10.44
CA ASN A 448 27.53 8.77 10.00
C ASN A 448 27.66 8.21 8.57
N PHE A 449 26.88 7.18 8.23
CA PHE A 449 26.82 6.64 6.88
C PHE A 449 26.32 7.66 5.84
N LEU A 450 25.26 8.39 6.15
CA LEU A 450 24.70 9.39 5.25
C LEU A 450 25.63 10.62 5.13
N LYS A 451 26.26 11.05 6.21
CA LYS A 451 27.32 12.08 6.18
C LYS A 451 28.52 11.64 5.35
N MET A 452 28.91 10.36 5.40
CA MET A 452 29.97 9.83 4.53
C MET A 452 29.53 9.83 3.06
N SER A 453 28.28 9.50 2.78
CA SER A 453 27.74 9.58 1.41
C SER A 453 27.78 11.01 0.88
N LYS A 454 27.43 11.98 1.71
CA LYS A 454 27.54 13.42 1.41
C LYS A 454 28.99 13.84 1.17
N TYR A 455 29.93 13.41 2.04
CA TYR A 455 31.35 13.66 1.87
C TYR A 455 31.86 13.11 0.52
N CYS A 456 31.48 11.89 0.16
CA CYS A 456 31.86 11.31 -1.13
C CYS A 456 31.32 12.12 -2.32
N ALA A 457 30.13 12.68 -2.20
CA ALA A 457 29.56 13.53 -3.25
C ALA A 457 30.27 14.89 -3.37
N ASP A 458 30.64 15.48 -2.24
CA ASP A 458 31.24 16.82 -2.21
C ASP A 458 32.75 16.80 -2.53
N SER A 459 33.45 15.68 -2.24
CA SER A 459 34.93 15.65 -2.24
C SER A 459 35.55 14.71 -3.29
N LEU A 460 34.77 13.79 -3.87
CA LEU A 460 35.29 12.86 -4.86
C LEU A 460 34.75 13.18 -6.26
N PRO A 461 35.56 13.02 -7.31
CA PRO A 461 35.11 13.20 -8.69
C PRO A 461 33.90 12.34 -9.03
N ASP A 462 32.99 12.85 -9.88
CA ASP A 462 31.80 12.10 -10.31
C ASP A 462 32.14 10.86 -11.14
N SER A 463 33.30 10.87 -11.80
CA SER A 463 33.82 9.73 -12.57
C SER A 463 34.25 8.54 -11.71
N GLU A 464 34.44 8.74 -10.41
CA GLU A 464 34.93 7.69 -9.52
C GLU A 464 33.79 6.96 -8.81
N ASN A 465 33.78 5.64 -8.99
CA ASN A 465 32.74 4.79 -8.45
C ASN A 465 32.98 4.49 -6.96
N VAL A 466 31.95 4.73 -6.15
CA VAL A 466 31.94 4.48 -4.72
C VAL A 466 30.99 3.32 -4.42
N LEU A 467 31.50 2.26 -3.79
CA LEU A 467 30.69 1.13 -3.33
C LEU A 467 29.96 1.48 -2.05
N SER A 468 28.64 1.23 -2.00
CA SER A 468 27.79 1.52 -0.85
C SER A 468 26.85 0.36 -0.53
N ARG A 469 26.57 0.14 0.75
CA ARG A 469 25.58 -0.86 1.20
C ARG A 469 24.14 -0.47 0.82
N LYS A 470 23.85 0.82 0.76
CA LYS A 470 22.53 1.39 0.46
C LYS A 470 22.66 2.48 -0.61
N PRO A 471 22.92 2.10 -1.87
CA PRO A 471 23.28 3.06 -2.93
C PRO A 471 22.20 4.11 -3.16
N SER A 472 20.92 3.74 -3.16
CA SER A 472 19.82 4.69 -3.38
C SER A 472 19.69 5.71 -2.24
N MET A 473 19.96 5.32 -0.98
CA MET A 473 20.03 6.26 0.13
C MET A 473 21.25 7.17 0.00
N SER A 474 22.43 6.60 -0.29
CA SER A 474 23.65 7.38 -0.57
C SER A 474 23.46 8.37 -1.71
N PHE A 475 22.73 7.98 -2.76
CA PHE A 475 22.36 8.84 -3.88
C PHE A 475 21.55 10.07 -3.44
N ILE A 476 20.51 9.88 -2.60
CA ILE A 476 19.65 10.97 -2.14
C ILE A 476 20.44 11.95 -1.26
N TYR A 477 21.14 11.44 -0.25
CA TYR A 477 21.91 12.30 0.68
C TYR A 477 23.24 12.77 0.11
N GLY A 478 23.72 12.14 -0.97
CA GLY A 478 24.84 12.57 -1.79
C GLY A 478 24.45 13.44 -2.99
N ASN A 479 23.30 14.14 -2.93
CA ASN A 479 22.83 15.09 -3.94
C ASN A 479 22.85 14.55 -5.39
N GLY A 480 22.54 13.29 -5.58
CA GLY A 480 22.46 12.68 -6.91
C GLY A 480 23.74 12.02 -7.42
N LYS A 481 24.84 12.00 -6.63
CA LYS A 481 26.01 11.18 -6.98
C LYS A 481 25.61 9.71 -6.98
N LYS A 482 25.99 8.99 -8.02
CA LYS A 482 25.73 7.56 -8.14
C LYS A 482 26.68 6.74 -7.28
N PHE A 483 26.13 5.70 -6.67
CA PHE A 483 26.87 4.73 -5.88
C PHE A 483 26.61 3.33 -6.42
N ILE A 484 27.61 2.45 -6.35
CA ILE A 484 27.48 1.04 -6.71
C ILE A 484 26.94 0.28 -5.50
N GLY A 485 25.91 -0.53 -5.71
CA GLY A 485 25.29 -1.32 -4.64
C GLY A 485 25.95 -2.66 -4.41
N GLN A 486 26.22 -2.99 -3.16
CA GLN A 486 26.63 -4.33 -2.75
C GLN A 486 25.59 -4.93 -1.81
N TRP A 487 24.70 -5.75 -2.35
CA TRP A 487 23.55 -6.31 -1.64
C TRP A 487 23.84 -7.66 -0.99
N ASP A 488 24.66 -8.47 -1.65
CA ASP A 488 25.01 -9.82 -1.23
C ASP A 488 26.51 -9.97 -1.09
N SER A 489 26.94 -10.89 -0.24
CA SER A 489 28.32 -11.31 -0.15
C SER A 489 28.38 -12.84 -0.06
N PRO A 490 29.31 -13.50 -0.75
CA PRO A 490 29.57 -14.92 -0.52
C PRO A 490 29.81 -15.19 0.97
N GLU A 491 29.54 -16.41 1.42
CA GLU A 491 29.79 -16.78 2.82
C GLU A 491 31.29 -16.68 3.16
N ASN A 492 32.15 -17.10 2.23
CA ASN A 492 33.63 -17.04 2.33
C ASN A 492 34.19 -16.37 1.05
N PRO A 493 34.18 -15.03 0.97
CA PRO A 493 34.66 -14.35 -0.21
C PRO A 493 36.19 -14.49 -0.34
N ASN A 494 36.67 -14.86 -1.53
CA ASN A 494 38.09 -14.88 -1.86
C ASN A 494 38.57 -13.46 -2.20
N ALA A 495 39.68 -13.02 -1.64
CA ALA A 495 40.23 -11.68 -1.83
C ALA A 495 40.47 -11.32 -3.31
N ASP A 496 41.00 -12.28 -4.11
CA ASP A 496 41.29 -12.06 -5.53
C ASP A 496 39.98 -11.86 -6.33
N SER A 497 38.99 -12.73 -6.07
CA SER A 497 37.67 -12.63 -6.72
C SER A 497 36.95 -11.32 -6.37
N VAL A 498 37.08 -10.85 -5.14
CA VAL A 498 36.53 -9.57 -4.70
C VAL A 498 37.20 -8.41 -5.43
N LEU A 499 38.53 -8.36 -5.46
CA LEU A 499 39.26 -7.31 -6.17
C LEU A 499 38.98 -7.31 -7.67
N MET A 500 38.98 -8.48 -8.32
CA MET A 500 38.60 -8.58 -9.73
C MET A 500 37.17 -8.13 -9.99
N GLY A 501 36.25 -8.46 -9.09
CA GLY A 501 34.84 -8.02 -9.17
C GLY A 501 34.69 -6.50 -9.04
N TRP A 502 35.41 -5.89 -8.11
CA TRP A 502 35.46 -4.45 -7.93
C TRP A 502 36.15 -3.75 -9.11
N GLN A 503 37.25 -4.29 -9.62
CA GLN A 503 37.96 -3.77 -10.79
C GLN A 503 37.08 -3.77 -12.05
N LYS A 504 36.31 -4.86 -12.29
CA LYS A 504 35.35 -4.93 -13.40
C LYS A 504 34.25 -3.85 -13.32
N GLN A 505 33.92 -3.41 -12.12
CA GLN A 505 32.91 -2.36 -11.86
C GLN A 505 33.57 -0.98 -11.71
N ASN A 506 34.89 -0.85 -11.90
CA ASN A 506 35.67 0.37 -11.68
C ASN A 506 35.44 0.98 -10.27
N VAL A 507 35.29 0.14 -9.24
CA VAL A 507 35.12 0.61 -7.85
C VAL A 507 36.44 1.21 -7.38
N LYS A 508 36.44 2.50 -7.12
CA LYS A 508 37.63 3.21 -6.60
C LYS A 508 37.58 3.37 -5.09
N TYR A 509 36.38 3.54 -4.53
CA TYR A 509 36.16 3.73 -3.09
C TYR A 509 35.12 2.78 -2.55
N VAL A 510 35.26 2.43 -1.26
CA VAL A 510 34.32 1.58 -0.53
C VAL A 510 33.94 2.28 0.78
N ILE A 511 32.65 2.52 0.97
CA ILE A 511 32.10 2.97 2.26
C ILE A 511 31.91 1.75 3.14
N LEU A 512 32.58 1.71 4.28
CA LEU A 512 32.47 0.68 5.30
C LEU A 512 31.75 1.24 6.54
N PRO A 513 30.40 1.13 6.62
CA PRO A 513 29.64 1.66 7.72
C PRO A 513 29.34 0.59 8.76
N ASN A 514 29.30 0.95 10.03
CA ASN A 514 28.81 0.09 11.11
C ASN A 514 27.27 0.11 11.23
N LEU A 515 26.57 0.03 10.09
CA LEU A 515 25.10 0.02 10.09
C LEU A 515 24.56 -1.14 10.92
N ARG A 516 23.70 -0.84 11.86
CA ARG A 516 23.09 -1.85 12.72
C ARG A 516 21.72 -2.26 12.20
N MET A 517 21.48 -3.56 12.25
CA MET A 517 20.12 -4.08 12.13
C MET A 517 19.30 -3.57 13.32
N ASN A 518 17.98 -3.52 13.14
CA ASN A 518 17.08 -3.09 14.21
C ASN A 518 17.52 -3.71 15.56
N PRO A 519 17.87 -2.89 16.58
CA PRO A 519 18.41 -3.36 17.85
C PRO A 519 17.51 -4.38 18.56
N LYS A 520 16.19 -4.24 18.37
CA LYS A 520 15.20 -5.15 18.95
C LYS A 520 15.13 -6.51 18.27
N LYS A 521 15.48 -6.59 16.98
CA LYS A 521 15.41 -7.83 16.20
C LYS A 521 16.66 -8.70 16.30
N ASN A 522 17.84 -8.08 16.28
CA ASN A 522 19.12 -8.76 16.07
C ASN A 522 20.18 -8.34 17.09
N ASN A 523 19.78 -7.92 18.29
CA ASN A 523 20.67 -7.41 19.33
C ASN A 523 21.64 -6.34 18.81
N GLY A 524 21.22 -5.54 17.83
CA GLY A 524 22.04 -4.51 17.21
C GLY A 524 23.23 -5.03 16.41
N LYS A 525 23.17 -6.23 15.86
CA LYS A 525 24.25 -6.80 15.01
C LYS A 525 24.51 -5.90 13.81
N ILE A 526 25.78 -5.74 13.48
CA ILE A 526 26.22 -4.97 12.30
C ILE A 526 25.83 -5.72 11.03
N ILE A 527 25.37 -4.98 10.03
CA ILE A 527 25.17 -5.47 8.66
C ILE A 527 26.54 -5.63 8.01
N ASN A 528 27.02 -6.83 7.89
CA ASN A 528 28.43 -7.13 7.62
C ASN A 528 28.75 -7.54 6.17
N ASN A 529 27.86 -7.31 5.20
CA ASN A 529 28.13 -7.71 3.80
C ASN A 529 29.44 -7.11 3.25
N ILE A 530 29.62 -5.79 3.38
CA ILE A 530 30.85 -5.12 2.91
C ILE A 530 32.04 -5.52 3.78
N HIS A 531 31.85 -5.66 5.09
CA HIS A 531 32.91 -6.11 5.99
C HIS A 531 33.48 -7.47 5.59
N ARG A 532 32.60 -8.43 5.23
CA ARG A 532 33.03 -9.76 4.76
C ARG A 532 33.86 -9.69 3.48
N MET A 533 33.61 -8.72 2.62
CA MET A 533 34.35 -8.57 1.37
C MET A 533 35.65 -7.82 1.55
N ILE A 534 35.66 -6.73 2.32
CA ILE A 534 36.87 -5.92 2.47
C ILE A 534 37.92 -6.59 3.37
N LEU A 535 37.49 -7.36 4.39
CA LEU A 535 38.40 -7.96 5.37
C LEU A 535 39.40 -8.95 4.73
N PRO A 536 39.01 -9.91 3.89
CA PRO A 536 39.99 -10.79 3.20
C PRO A 536 40.93 -10.02 2.29
N VAL A 537 40.47 -8.98 1.61
CA VAL A 537 41.29 -8.13 0.76
C VAL A 537 42.32 -7.37 1.61
N TYR A 538 41.87 -6.77 2.72
CA TYR A 538 42.77 -6.07 3.65
C TYR A 538 43.83 -6.99 4.27
N GLN A 539 43.47 -8.24 4.60
CA GLN A 539 44.38 -9.22 5.15
C GLN A 539 45.45 -9.69 4.15
N LYS A 540 45.03 -9.90 2.88
CA LYS A 540 45.93 -10.41 1.83
C LYS A 540 46.73 -9.30 1.12
N TYR A 541 46.11 -8.13 0.90
CA TYR A 541 46.64 -7.03 0.09
C TYR A 541 46.51 -5.70 0.84
N ARG A 542 47.25 -5.57 1.93
CA ARG A 542 47.21 -4.42 2.83
C ARG A 542 47.60 -3.10 2.14
N ASP A 543 48.50 -3.15 1.18
CA ASP A 543 48.96 -2.05 0.34
C ASP A 543 47.95 -1.58 -0.69
N LYS A 544 46.96 -2.43 -1.03
CA LYS A 544 45.90 -2.10 -1.98
C LYS A 544 44.68 -1.42 -1.37
N ILE A 545 44.64 -1.23 -0.06
CA ILE A 545 43.53 -0.57 0.66
C ILE A 545 44.08 0.55 1.53
N ARG A 546 43.65 1.78 1.23
CA ARG A 546 44.03 2.98 1.98
C ARG A 546 42.85 3.63 2.64
N LEU A 547 42.91 3.86 3.96
CA LEU A 547 41.89 4.64 4.68
C LEU A 547 42.01 6.12 4.25
N VAL A 548 40.88 6.70 3.78
CA VAL A 548 40.81 8.07 3.31
C VAL A 548 40.15 8.97 4.37
N LYS A 549 39.03 8.49 4.97
CA LYS A 549 38.21 9.29 5.89
C LYS A 549 37.53 8.40 6.90
N THR A 550 37.39 8.91 8.13
CA THR A 550 36.53 8.34 9.17
C THR A 550 35.55 9.39 9.64
N ILE A 551 34.27 9.05 9.77
CA ILE A 551 33.19 9.88 10.34
C ILE A 551 32.60 9.12 11.53
N GLY A 552 32.41 9.85 12.65
CA GLY A 552 31.90 9.31 13.90
C GLY A 552 32.97 8.69 14.79
N THR A 553 32.69 8.67 16.10
CA THR A 553 33.59 8.14 17.14
C THR A 553 33.12 6.78 17.67
N ILE A 554 31.81 6.62 17.89
CA ILE A 554 31.19 5.41 18.44
C ILE A 554 30.79 4.45 17.33
N GLU A 555 29.95 4.89 16.40
CA GLU A 555 29.53 4.10 15.22
C GLU A 555 30.26 4.63 13.99
N LYS A 556 31.50 4.20 13.84
CA LYS A 556 32.38 4.69 12.79
C LYS A 556 31.86 4.30 11.42
N CYS A 557 31.95 5.24 10.48
CA CYS A 557 31.81 5.00 9.05
C CYS A 557 33.13 5.38 8.39
N GLU A 558 33.75 4.44 7.70
CA GLU A 558 35.08 4.59 7.10
C GLU A 558 34.98 4.56 5.59
N LEU A 559 35.80 5.37 4.93
CA LEU A 559 35.97 5.38 3.48
C LEU A 559 37.36 4.86 3.14
N TYR A 560 37.39 3.81 2.34
CA TYR A 560 38.61 3.22 1.85
C TYR A 560 38.77 3.45 0.35
N GLU A 561 39.98 3.79 -0.08
CA GLU A 561 40.40 3.76 -1.48
C GLU A 561 40.98 2.40 -1.83
N ILE A 562 40.63 1.90 -3.02
CA ILE A 562 41.13 0.65 -3.58
C ILE A 562 42.19 0.97 -4.64
N ILE A 563 43.37 0.42 -4.47
CA ILE A 563 44.54 0.56 -5.35
C ILE A 563 44.71 -0.78 -6.09
N TYR A 564 44.56 -0.76 -7.42
CA TYR A 564 44.62 -1.97 -8.24
C TYR A 564 46.06 -2.31 -8.68
#